data_59daca28e9f220c23d48d4bb3ee12192
#
_entry.id   59daca28e9f220c23d48d4bb3ee12192
#
_cell.length_a   1.000
_cell.length_b   1.000
_cell.length_c   1.000
_cell.angle_alpha   90.00
_cell.angle_beta   90.00
_cell.angle_gamma   90.00
#
_symmetry.space_group_name_H-M   'P 1'
#
loop_
_entity.id
_entity.type
_entity.pdbx_description
1 polymer ?
#
loop_
_entity_poly.entity_id
_entity_poly.type
_entity_poly.pdbx_seq_one_letter_code
_entity_poly.pdbx_strand_id
1 'polypeptide(L)'
;MDTIFAQATASGRAGVSVVRLSGPTALEIGEKIAGALPASHHAAVRTIKTPSGGVIDRALVLPFHGPNSFTGEDVVEFHLHGSIAVVDAVLRLLSSFDDLRLADAGEFTRRALENEKLDLAQVEGLADLIDAETEAQRKQALRVLSGHLGDLVEGWRADLIRAASLLEATIDFADEDVPVDVTPEVSALLRGVAVQIEKEVEGSKV
;
A
#
# COMPACT_ATOMS: atom_id res chain seq x y z
N MET A 1 -5.08 -11.47 -13.50
CA MET A 1 -5.24 -10.04 -13.16
C MET A 1 -4.99 -9.23 -14.41
N ASP A 2 -5.71 -8.15 -14.60
CA ASP A 2 -5.57 -7.19 -15.70
C ASP A 2 -4.62 -6.06 -15.31
N THR A 3 -4.12 -5.33 -16.30
CA THR A 3 -3.31 -4.14 -16.06
C THR A 3 -4.21 -2.92 -15.98
N ILE A 4 -4.05 -2.14 -14.92
CA ILE A 4 -4.80 -0.90 -14.68
C ILE A 4 -3.91 0.33 -14.85
N PHE A 5 -4.54 1.46 -15.17
CA PHE A 5 -3.87 2.75 -15.21
C PHE A 5 -4.79 3.86 -14.69
N ALA A 6 -4.20 4.88 -14.11
CA ALA A 6 -4.90 6.12 -13.75
C ALA A 6 -3.92 7.28 -13.53
N GLN A 7 -4.45 8.49 -13.50
CA GLN A 7 -3.73 9.62 -12.93
C GLN A 7 -3.65 9.44 -11.41
N ALA A 8 -2.42 9.38 -10.88
CA ALA A 8 -2.15 9.16 -9.45
C ALA A 8 -1.97 10.48 -8.66
N THR A 9 -1.98 11.62 -9.32
CA THR A 9 -1.97 12.96 -8.73
C THR A 9 -3.36 13.60 -8.81
N ALA A 10 -3.59 14.63 -8.00
CA ALA A 10 -4.83 15.41 -8.09
C ALA A 10 -5.05 15.93 -9.51
N SER A 11 -6.32 16.01 -9.92
CA SER A 11 -6.70 16.53 -11.23
C SER A 11 -6.52 18.05 -11.30
N GLY A 12 -6.17 18.56 -12.49
CA GLY A 12 -6.02 19.99 -12.74
C GLY A 12 -4.66 20.35 -13.34
N ARG A 13 -4.38 21.66 -13.43
CA ARG A 13 -3.10 22.16 -13.94
C ARG A 13 -2.04 22.13 -12.84
N ALA A 14 -0.92 21.51 -13.14
CA ALA A 14 0.23 21.41 -12.24
C ALA A 14 1.55 21.45 -13.03
N GLY A 15 2.67 21.60 -12.34
CA GLY A 15 4.00 21.46 -12.98
C GLY A 15 4.25 20.01 -13.39
N VAL A 16 3.78 19.06 -12.59
CA VAL A 16 3.92 17.61 -12.83
C VAL A 16 2.60 16.91 -12.55
N SER A 17 2.27 15.93 -13.40
CA SER A 17 1.18 14.97 -13.16
C SER A 17 1.72 13.56 -13.35
N VAL A 18 1.38 12.65 -12.45
CA VAL A 18 1.81 11.24 -12.53
C VAL A 18 0.66 10.39 -13.05
N VAL A 19 0.94 9.63 -14.10
CA VAL A 19 0.09 8.54 -14.58
C VAL A 19 0.77 7.23 -14.22
N ARG A 20 0.06 6.33 -13.53
CA ARG A 20 0.57 5.04 -13.08
C ARG A 20 -0.12 3.91 -13.81
N LEU A 21 0.68 2.92 -14.22
CA LEU A 21 0.25 1.60 -14.69
C LEU A 21 0.62 0.57 -13.64
N SER A 22 -0.23 -0.43 -13.39
CA SER A 22 0.06 -1.57 -12.52
C SER A 22 -0.55 -2.85 -13.06
N GLY A 23 0.23 -3.91 -13.14
CA GLY A 23 -0.22 -5.22 -13.59
C GLY A 23 0.75 -5.90 -14.55
N PRO A 24 0.37 -7.09 -15.08
CA PRO A 24 1.28 -7.98 -15.79
C PRO A 24 1.84 -7.40 -17.10
N THR A 25 1.14 -6.48 -17.76
CA THR A 25 1.61 -5.88 -19.03
C THR A 25 2.16 -4.47 -18.84
N ALA A 26 2.29 -3.96 -17.60
CA ALA A 26 2.69 -2.58 -17.32
C ALA A 26 4.05 -2.22 -17.93
N LEU A 27 5.05 -3.09 -17.80
CA LEU A 27 6.40 -2.86 -18.36
C LEU A 27 6.38 -2.90 -19.88
N GLU A 28 5.72 -3.88 -20.48
CA GLU A 28 5.62 -4.02 -21.93
C GLU A 28 4.96 -2.79 -22.58
N ILE A 29 3.85 -2.33 -22.02
CA ILE A 29 3.16 -1.14 -22.51
C ILE A 29 4.01 0.12 -22.27
N GLY A 30 4.67 0.18 -21.10
CA GLY A 30 5.65 1.24 -20.82
C GLY A 30 6.72 1.36 -21.90
N GLU A 31 7.29 0.24 -22.31
CA GLU A 31 8.28 0.20 -23.40
C GLU A 31 7.70 0.58 -24.76
N LYS A 32 6.48 0.14 -25.07
CA LYS A 32 5.79 0.49 -26.33
C LYS A 32 5.61 2.00 -26.52
N ILE A 33 5.32 2.73 -25.44
CA ILE A 33 5.00 4.16 -25.52
C ILE A 33 6.18 5.08 -25.20
N ALA A 34 7.14 4.63 -24.39
CA ALA A 34 8.29 5.43 -23.94
C ALA A 34 9.63 4.96 -24.52
N GLY A 35 9.67 3.83 -25.23
CA GLY A 35 10.92 3.15 -25.63
C GLY A 35 11.56 2.42 -24.43
N ALA A 36 12.80 1.99 -24.58
CA ALA A 36 13.49 1.20 -23.56
C ALA A 36 13.40 1.85 -22.18
N LEU A 37 12.84 1.11 -21.22
CA LEU A 37 12.72 1.56 -19.84
C LEU A 37 14.09 1.59 -19.15
N PRO A 38 14.30 2.47 -18.17
CA PRO A 38 15.46 2.41 -17.29
C PRO A 38 15.41 1.17 -16.40
N ALA A 39 16.49 0.90 -15.65
CA ALA A 39 16.49 -0.16 -14.65
C ALA A 39 15.42 0.12 -13.58
N SER A 40 14.91 -0.95 -12.95
CA SER A 40 13.91 -0.83 -11.87
C SER A 40 14.38 0.16 -10.80
N HIS A 41 13.47 1.00 -10.30
CA HIS A 41 13.72 2.06 -9.32
C HIS A 41 14.67 3.18 -9.82
N HIS A 42 14.94 3.25 -11.12
CA HIS A 42 15.72 4.33 -11.72
C HIS A 42 14.85 5.16 -12.64
N ALA A 43 14.95 6.45 -12.51
CA ALA A 43 14.21 7.39 -13.32
C ALA A 43 15.04 7.84 -14.54
N ALA A 44 14.40 7.92 -15.71
CA ALA A 44 15.04 8.47 -16.89
C ALA A 44 14.04 9.26 -17.74
N VAL A 45 14.52 10.33 -18.37
CA VAL A 45 13.70 11.10 -19.30
C VAL A 45 13.48 10.30 -20.58
N ARG A 46 12.22 10.18 -20.99
CA ARG A 46 11.79 9.49 -22.22
C ARG A 46 10.79 10.35 -22.98
N THR A 47 10.73 10.13 -24.28
CA THR A 47 9.72 10.78 -25.13
C THR A 47 8.52 9.85 -25.26
N ILE A 48 7.38 10.28 -24.76
CA ILE A 48 6.11 9.56 -24.87
C ILE A 48 5.53 9.78 -26.26
N LYS A 49 5.22 8.68 -26.98
CA LYS A 49 4.78 8.71 -28.36
C LYS A 49 3.51 7.91 -28.58
N THR A 50 2.72 8.34 -29.55
CA THR A 50 1.63 7.53 -30.10
C THR A 50 2.21 6.40 -30.97
N PRO A 51 1.45 5.32 -31.27
CA PRO A 51 1.86 4.28 -32.23
C PRO A 51 2.19 4.80 -33.62
N SER A 52 1.58 5.92 -34.04
CA SER A 52 1.88 6.63 -35.30
C SER A 52 3.15 7.49 -35.25
N GLY A 53 3.86 7.52 -34.12
CA GLY A 53 5.10 8.28 -33.93
C GLY A 53 4.92 9.73 -33.47
N GLY A 54 3.69 10.19 -33.28
CA GLY A 54 3.42 11.54 -32.76
C GLY A 54 3.92 11.69 -31.32
N VAL A 55 4.64 12.78 -31.03
CA VAL A 55 5.13 13.09 -29.70
C VAL A 55 3.99 13.67 -28.84
N ILE A 56 3.75 13.10 -27.66
CA ILE A 56 2.78 13.62 -26.68
C ILE A 56 3.50 14.49 -25.65
N ASP A 57 4.57 13.95 -25.04
CA ASP A 57 5.31 14.65 -23.99
C ASP A 57 6.75 14.13 -23.90
N ARG A 58 7.56 14.84 -23.13
CA ARG A 58 8.90 14.39 -22.72
C ARG A 58 8.91 14.28 -21.20
N ALA A 59 8.70 13.06 -20.70
CA ALA A 59 8.40 12.76 -19.31
C ALA A 59 9.55 12.04 -18.62
N LEU A 60 9.57 12.10 -17.27
CA LEU A 60 10.37 11.22 -16.46
C LEU A 60 9.61 9.89 -16.31
N VAL A 61 10.26 8.78 -16.65
CA VAL A 61 9.67 7.44 -16.57
C VAL A 61 10.39 6.64 -15.51
N LEU A 62 9.63 5.97 -14.65
CA LEU A 62 10.11 5.23 -13.48
C LEU A 62 9.41 3.86 -13.42
N PRO A 63 10.12 2.75 -13.75
CA PRO A 63 9.59 1.41 -13.60
C PRO A 63 9.91 0.82 -12.23
N PHE A 64 9.01 -0.05 -11.76
CA PHE A 64 9.16 -0.87 -10.57
C PHE A 64 8.81 -2.31 -10.93
N HIS A 65 9.72 -3.24 -10.68
CA HIS A 65 9.45 -4.65 -10.89
C HIS A 65 8.83 -5.25 -9.62
N GLY A 66 7.76 -6.00 -9.80
CA GLY A 66 7.19 -6.79 -8.72
C GLY A 66 8.20 -7.80 -8.14
N PRO A 67 8.12 -8.11 -6.84
CA PRO A 67 7.20 -7.60 -5.83
C PRO A 67 7.61 -6.26 -5.19
N ASN A 68 8.68 -5.61 -5.68
CA ASN A 68 9.24 -4.38 -5.11
C ASN A 68 8.60 -3.13 -5.73
N SER A 69 7.28 -3.01 -5.59
CA SER A 69 6.45 -1.89 -6.03
C SER A 69 5.37 -1.58 -5.01
N PHE A 70 4.64 -0.49 -5.20
CA PHE A 70 3.54 -0.12 -4.31
C PHE A 70 2.43 -1.19 -4.27
N THR A 71 2.04 -1.71 -5.42
CA THR A 71 0.99 -2.73 -5.54
C THR A 71 1.48 -4.16 -5.39
N GLY A 72 2.81 -4.39 -5.37
CA GLY A 72 3.41 -5.73 -5.46
C GLY A 72 3.46 -6.30 -6.89
N GLU A 73 2.84 -5.61 -7.87
CA GLU A 73 2.86 -5.96 -9.30
C GLU A 73 3.98 -5.20 -10.03
N ASP A 74 4.17 -5.49 -11.32
CA ASP A 74 4.96 -4.61 -12.19
C ASP A 74 4.25 -3.25 -12.33
N VAL A 75 5.01 -2.16 -12.13
CA VAL A 75 4.47 -0.80 -12.17
C VAL A 75 5.35 0.09 -13.06
N VAL A 76 4.71 0.98 -13.81
CA VAL A 76 5.39 2.08 -14.52
C VAL A 76 4.71 3.40 -14.18
N GLU A 77 5.50 4.38 -13.79
CA GLU A 77 5.03 5.75 -13.58
C GLU A 77 5.58 6.69 -14.66
N PHE A 78 4.67 7.50 -15.21
CA PHE A 78 4.99 8.57 -16.15
C PHE A 78 4.76 9.90 -15.45
N HIS A 79 5.83 10.62 -15.15
CA HIS A 79 5.79 11.95 -14.57
C HIS A 79 5.75 12.96 -15.72
N LEU A 80 4.55 13.29 -16.14
CA LEU A 80 4.22 14.15 -17.29
C LEU A 80 4.21 15.63 -16.88
N HIS A 81 4.31 16.53 -17.87
CA HIS A 81 3.89 17.90 -17.65
C HIS A 81 2.39 17.94 -17.32
N GLY A 82 2.03 18.59 -16.19
CA GLY A 82 0.67 18.61 -15.62
C GLY A 82 -0.32 19.47 -16.40
N SER A 83 -0.29 19.41 -17.72
CA SER A 83 -1.29 20.01 -18.61
C SER A 83 -2.46 19.04 -18.80
N ILE A 84 -3.69 19.53 -18.68
CA ILE A 84 -4.90 18.70 -18.92
C ILE A 84 -4.81 18.00 -20.29
N ALA A 85 -4.35 18.71 -21.31
CA ALA A 85 -4.25 18.15 -22.66
C ALA A 85 -3.21 17.02 -22.77
N VAL A 86 -2.10 17.11 -22.04
CA VAL A 86 -1.07 16.06 -22.01
C VAL A 86 -1.57 14.83 -21.27
N VAL A 87 -2.15 15.03 -20.08
CA VAL A 87 -2.71 13.92 -19.29
C VAL A 87 -3.81 13.19 -20.06
N ASP A 88 -4.78 13.93 -20.62
CA ASP A 88 -5.84 13.35 -21.44
C ASP A 88 -5.32 12.60 -22.66
N ALA A 89 -4.28 13.10 -23.32
CA ALA A 89 -3.67 12.43 -24.47
C ALA A 89 -3.03 11.09 -24.06
N VAL A 90 -2.33 11.04 -22.92
CA VAL A 90 -1.75 9.80 -22.38
C VAL A 90 -2.82 8.83 -21.92
N LEU A 91 -3.85 9.29 -21.21
CA LEU A 91 -4.95 8.42 -20.77
C LEU A 91 -5.72 7.82 -21.96
N ARG A 92 -6.01 8.62 -23.00
CA ARG A 92 -6.59 8.10 -24.25
C ARG A 92 -5.69 7.11 -24.97
N LEU A 93 -4.38 7.37 -25.01
CA LEU A 93 -3.42 6.42 -25.58
C LEU A 93 -3.46 5.09 -24.82
N LEU A 94 -3.42 5.12 -23.49
CA LEU A 94 -3.49 3.90 -22.67
C LEU A 94 -4.82 3.18 -22.84
N SER A 95 -5.94 3.89 -22.92
CA SER A 95 -7.25 3.31 -23.20
C SER A 95 -7.39 2.63 -24.56
N SER A 96 -6.45 2.85 -25.48
CA SER A 96 -6.46 2.19 -26.80
C SER A 96 -5.81 0.80 -26.82
N PHE A 97 -5.24 0.36 -25.72
CA PHE A 97 -4.71 -0.99 -25.57
C PHE A 97 -5.77 -1.90 -24.95
N ASP A 98 -6.09 -3.02 -25.60
CA ASP A 98 -7.15 -3.94 -25.18
C ASP A 98 -6.89 -4.58 -23.80
N ASP A 99 -5.61 -4.74 -23.42
CA ASP A 99 -5.18 -5.36 -22.16
C ASP A 99 -5.16 -4.37 -20.98
N LEU A 100 -5.52 -3.12 -21.20
CA LEU A 100 -5.54 -2.07 -20.19
C LEU A 100 -6.94 -1.56 -19.91
N ARG A 101 -7.23 -1.27 -18.66
CA ARG A 101 -8.42 -0.53 -18.27
C ARG A 101 -8.10 0.58 -17.25
N LEU A 102 -9.01 1.55 -17.19
CA LEU A 102 -8.95 2.57 -16.15
C LEU A 102 -9.13 1.91 -14.77
N ALA A 103 -8.32 2.32 -13.81
CA ALA A 103 -8.44 1.86 -12.42
C ALA A 103 -9.72 2.42 -11.78
N ASP A 104 -10.34 1.61 -10.92
CA ASP A 104 -11.38 2.08 -10.01
C ASP A 104 -10.77 2.97 -8.92
N ALA A 105 -11.62 3.77 -8.25
CA ALA A 105 -11.17 4.58 -7.12
C ALA A 105 -10.56 3.69 -6.02
N GLY A 106 -9.34 4.01 -5.59
CA GLY A 106 -8.61 3.26 -4.57
C GLY A 106 -8.04 1.91 -5.01
N GLU A 107 -8.14 1.54 -6.30
CA GLU A 107 -7.76 0.21 -6.76
C GLU A 107 -6.27 -0.12 -6.59
N PHE A 108 -5.38 0.83 -6.79
CA PHE A 108 -3.94 0.60 -6.52
C PHE A 108 -3.69 0.21 -5.05
N THR A 109 -4.35 0.89 -4.12
CA THR A 109 -4.23 0.60 -2.68
C THR A 109 -4.90 -0.73 -2.32
N ARG A 110 -6.05 -1.05 -2.94
CA ARG A 110 -6.68 -2.37 -2.79
C ARG A 110 -5.76 -3.49 -3.25
N ARG A 111 -5.09 -3.35 -4.40
CA ARG A 111 -4.11 -4.35 -4.89
C ARG A 111 -2.90 -4.47 -3.95
N ALA A 112 -2.46 -3.36 -3.38
CA ALA A 112 -1.39 -3.39 -2.37
C ALA A 112 -1.80 -4.21 -1.13
N LEU A 113 -3.06 -4.09 -0.67
CA LEU A 113 -3.62 -4.90 0.41
C LEU A 113 -3.73 -6.37 0.00
N GLU A 114 -4.31 -6.67 -1.18
CA GLU A 114 -4.49 -8.03 -1.71
C GLU A 114 -3.15 -8.76 -1.92
N ASN A 115 -2.09 -8.02 -2.25
CA ASN A 115 -0.73 -8.53 -2.43
C ASN A 115 0.14 -8.43 -1.16
N GLU A 116 -0.47 -8.23 0.01
CA GLU A 116 0.20 -8.19 1.31
C GLU A 116 1.34 -7.15 1.42
N LYS A 117 1.23 -6.05 0.65
CA LYS A 117 2.16 -4.91 0.72
C LYS A 117 1.78 -3.93 1.82
N LEU A 118 0.49 -3.85 2.10
CA LEU A 118 -0.10 -3.07 3.18
C LEU A 118 -1.12 -3.94 3.91
N ASP A 119 -1.26 -3.77 5.21
CA ASP A 119 -2.39 -4.26 5.98
C ASP A 119 -3.55 -3.23 5.98
N LEU A 120 -4.71 -3.60 6.55
CA LEU A 120 -5.88 -2.73 6.56
C LEU A 120 -5.65 -1.43 7.35
N ALA A 121 -4.94 -1.50 8.48
CA ALA A 121 -4.62 -0.31 9.27
C ALA A 121 -3.67 0.63 8.50
N GLN A 122 -2.69 0.08 7.78
CA GLN A 122 -1.80 0.85 6.92
C GLN A 122 -2.54 1.50 5.74
N VAL A 123 -3.56 0.85 5.18
CA VAL A 123 -4.43 1.44 4.14
C VAL A 123 -5.17 2.65 4.69
N GLU A 124 -5.75 2.54 5.89
CA GLU A 124 -6.41 3.66 6.58
C GLU A 124 -5.41 4.78 6.89
N GLY A 125 -4.24 4.43 7.44
CA GLY A 125 -3.17 5.40 7.71
C GLY A 125 -2.66 6.13 6.46
N LEU A 126 -2.65 5.46 5.31
CA LEU A 126 -2.31 6.11 4.03
C LEU A 126 -3.38 7.12 3.61
N ALA A 127 -4.67 6.79 3.75
CA ALA A 127 -5.77 7.70 3.47
C ALA A 127 -5.72 8.92 4.39
N ASP A 128 -5.57 8.70 5.70
CA ASP A 128 -5.43 9.77 6.69
C ASP A 128 -4.22 10.68 6.41
N LEU A 129 -3.11 10.10 5.92
CA LEU A 129 -1.91 10.87 5.59
C LEU A 129 -2.14 11.80 4.38
N ILE A 130 -2.91 11.36 3.39
CA ILE A 130 -3.27 12.16 2.21
C ILE A 130 -4.21 13.29 2.60
N ASP A 131 -5.13 13.04 3.54
CA ASP A 131 -6.14 14.01 3.98
C ASP A 131 -5.68 14.89 5.17
N ALA A 132 -4.44 14.66 5.68
CA ALA A 132 -3.92 15.40 6.82
C ALA A 132 -3.72 16.89 6.53
N GLU A 133 -4.39 17.74 7.30
CA GLU A 133 -4.28 19.22 7.22
C GLU A 133 -3.40 19.80 8.33
N THR A 134 -3.12 19.03 9.39
CA THR A 134 -2.32 19.48 10.54
C THR A 134 -1.10 18.58 10.78
N GLU A 135 -0.10 19.13 11.45
CA GLU A 135 1.11 18.38 11.83
C GLU A 135 0.80 17.22 12.79
N ALA A 136 -0.19 17.36 13.64
CA ALA A 136 -0.65 16.29 14.53
C ALA A 136 -1.27 15.13 13.75
N GLN A 137 -2.18 15.43 12.81
CA GLN A 137 -2.77 14.43 11.89
C GLN A 137 -1.71 13.72 11.07
N ARG A 138 -0.78 14.46 10.47
CA ARG A 138 0.32 13.88 9.70
C ARG A 138 1.16 12.89 10.51
N LYS A 139 1.53 13.26 11.74
CA LYS A 139 2.31 12.39 12.63
C LYS A 139 1.54 11.13 13.02
N GLN A 140 0.27 11.27 13.33
CA GLN A 140 -0.59 10.13 13.68
C GLN A 140 -0.76 9.18 12.50
N ALA A 141 -1.08 9.71 11.32
CA ALA A 141 -1.22 8.93 10.10
C ALA A 141 0.06 8.16 9.73
N LEU A 142 1.22 8.81 9.83
CA LEU A 142 2.51 8.15 9.62
C LEU A 142 2.79 7.04 10.63
N ARG A 143 2.38 7.20 11.89
CA ARG A 143 2.54 6.16 12.91
C ARG A 143 1.73 4.91 12.56
N VAL A 144 0.48 5.08 12.09
CA VAL A 144 -0.36 3.98 11.63
C VAL A 144 0.21 3.35 10.36
N LEU A 145 0.55 4.16 9.36
CA LEU A 145 1.11 3.69 8.09
C LEU A 145 2.45 2.94 8.26
N SER A 146 3.24 3.26 9.28
CA SER A 146 4.50 2.55 9.56
C SER A 146 4.32 1.12 10.09
N GLY A 147 3.09 0.65 10.31
CA GLY A 147 2.79 -0.69 10.83
C GLY A 147 2.84 -0.82 12.35
N HIS A 148 3.07 0.27 13.08
CA HIS A 148 3.19 0.25 14.55
C HIS A 148 1.98 -0.42 15.23
N LEU A 149 0.76 -0.18 14.73
CA LEU A 149 -0.44 -0.81 15.28
C LEU A 149 -0.46 -2.32 14.99
N GLY A 150 -0.05 -2.73 13.79
CA GLY A 150 0.07 -4.14 13.41
C GLY A 150 1.03 -4.91 14.34
N ASP A 151 2.21 -4.35 14.62
CA ASP A 151 3.20 -4.95 15.51
C ASP A 151 2.65 -5.12 16.93
N LEU A 152 1.91 -4.14 17.45
CA LEU A 152 1.26 -4.23 18.76
C LEU A 152 0.19 -5.33 18.79
N VAL A 153 -0.66 -5.38 17.77
CA VAL A 153 -1.73 -6.39 17.65
C VAL A 153 -1.16 -7.80 17.56
N GLU A 154 -0.07 -8.03 16.83
CA GLU A 154 0.58 -9.35 16.81
C GLU A 154 1.19 -9.71 18.17
N GLY A 155 1.74 -8.76 18.91
CA GLY A 155 2.15 -8.96 20.30
C GLY A 155 0.99 -9.38 21.21
N TRP A 156 -0.13 -8.66 21.14
CA TRP A 156 -1.33 -8.99 21.92
C TRP A 156 -1.91 -10.35 21.53
N ARG A 157 -1.93 -10.66 20.24
CA ARG A 157 -2.36 -11.95 19.72
C ARG A 157 -1.52 -13.10 20.27
N ALA A 158 -0.20 -12.95 20.29
CA ALA A 158 0.71 -13.95 20.83
C ALA A 158 0.45 -14.18 22.35
N ASP A 159 0.29 -13.09 23.13
CA ASP A 159 -0.01 -13.16 24.56
C ASP A 159 -1.37 -13.82 24.86
N LEU A 160 -2.39 -13.50 24.06
CA LEU A 160 -3.72 -14.11 24.20
C LEU A 160 -3.73 -15.59 23.83
N ILE A 161 -3.02 -15.98 22.75
CA ILE A 161 -2.87 -17.40 22.38
C ILE A 161 -2.12 -18.15 23.50
N ARG A 162 -1.05 -17.56 24.05
CA ARG A 162 -0.33 -18.17 25.17
C ARG A 162 -1.23 -18.37 26.39
N ALA A 163 -2.03 -17.36 26.74
CA ALA A 163 -2.98 -17.45 27.84
C ALA A 163 -4.04 -18.55 27.61
N ALA A 164 -4.60 -18.62 26.39
CA ALA A 164 -5.56 -19.65 26.00
C ALA A 164 -4.95 -21.04 26.06
N SER A 165 -3.74 -21.25 25.51
CA SER A 165 -3.04 -22.54 25.53
C SER A 165 -2.75 -23.04 26.95
N LEU A 166 -2.42 -22.14 27.88
CA LEU A 166 -2.23 -22.49 29.29
C LEU A 166 -3.52 -22.99 29.94
N LEU A 167 -4.65 -22.31 29.66
CA LEU A 167 -5.95 -22.74 30.17
C LEU A 167 -6.41 -24.07 29.56
N GLU A 168 -6.27 -24.25 28.25
CA GLU A 168 -6.59 -25.51 27.57
C GLU A 168 -5.78 -26.67 28.16
N ALA A 169 -4.48 -26.49 28.37
CA ALA A 169 -3.63 -27.53 28.98
C ALA A 169 -4.12 -27.96 30.37
N THR A 170 -4.66 -27.04 31.20
CA THR A 170 -5.21 -27.38 32.50
C THR A 170 -6.54 -28.12 32.42
N ILE A 171 -7.30 -27.98 31.34
CA ILE A 171 -8.55 -28.68 31.10
C ILE A 171 -8.28 -30.08 30.55
N ASP A 172 -7.42 -30.19 29.55
CA ASP A 172 -7.14 -31.45 28.84
C ASP A 172 -6.35 -32.44 29.70
N PHE A 173 -5.48 -31.97 30.60
CA PHE A 173 -4.63 -32.77 31.47
C PHE A 173 -5.06 -32.73 32.96
N ALA A 174 -6.34 -32.50 33.19
CA ALA A 174 -6.90 -32.43 34.57
C ALA A 174 -6.69 -33.70 35.41
N ASP A 175 -6.50 -34.86 34.78
CA ASP A 175 -6.27 -36.15 35.40
C ASP A 175 -4.78 -36.51 35.60
N GLU A 176 -3.86 -35.67 35.09
CA GLU A 176 -2.43 -35.82 35.28
C GLU A 176 -1.96 -34.95 36.46
N ASP A 177 -1.00 -35.49 37.29
CA ASP A 177 -0.37 -34.73 38.38
C ASP A 177 0.47 -33.56 37.84
N VAL A 178 -0.15 -32.55 37.23
CA VAL A 178 0.47 -31.29 36.79
C VAL A 178 0.21 -30.20 37.83
N PRO A 179 1.11 -30.01 38.80
CA PRO A 179 0.89 -29.08 39.89
C PRO A 179 1.34 -27.65 39.53
N VAL A 180 0.93 -27.12 38.39
CA VAL A 180 1.30 -25.75 38.04
C VAL A 180 0.04 -24.89 37.96
N ASP A 181 -0.16 -24.05 39.00
CA ASP A 181 -1.16 -23.00 38.94
C ASP A 181 -0.77 -21.99 37.84
N VAL A 182 -1.42 -22.08 36.69
CA VAL A 182 -1.22 -21.18 35.53
C VAL A 182 -1.91 -19.82 35.70
N THR A 183 -2.77 -19.68 36.71
CA THR A 183 -3.58 -18.47 36.97
C THR A 183 -2.73 -17.20 37.06
N PRO A 184 -1.57 -17.17 37.73
CA PRO A 184 -0.74 -15.96 37.77
C PRO A 184 -0.22 -15.54 36.42
N GLU A 185 0.28 -16.49 35.60
CA GLU A 185 0.79 -16.20 34.26
C GLU A 185 -0.32 -15.71 33.32
N VAL A 186 -1.44 -16.42 33.28
CA VAL A 186 -2.63 -16.03 32.49
C VAL A 186 -3.11 -14.63 32.88
N SER A 187 -3.24 -14.37 34.20
CA SER A 187 -3.67 -13.06 34.68
C SER A 187 -2.69 -11.94 34.30
N ALA A 188 -1.39 -12.21 34.31
CA ALA A 188 -0.38 -11.24 33.92
C ALA A 188 -0.46 -10.91 32.42
N LEU A 189 -0.59 -11.94 31.55
CA LEU A 189 -0.74 -11.76 30.10
C LEU A 189 -2.00 -10.94 29.76
N LEU A 190 -3.15 -11.30 30.32
CA LEU A 190 -4.41 -10.60 30.06
C LEU A 190 -4.37 -9.14 30.55
N ARG A 191 -3.80 -8.88 31.73
CA ARG A 191 -3.64 -7.51 32.24
C ARG A 191 -2.66 -6.71 31.41
N GLY A 192 -1.57 -7.33 30.96
CA GLY A 192 -0.59 -6.70 30.07
C GLY A 192 -1.23 -6.20 28.79
N VAL A 193 -2.01 -7.04 28.12
CA VAL A 193 -2.76 -6.69 26.91
C VAL A 193 -3.76 -5.56 27.21
N ALA A 194 -4.56 -5.66 28.26
CA ALA A 194 -5.56 -4.65 28.61
C ALA A 194 -4.93 -3.26 28.83
N VAL A 195 -3.84 -3.18 29.61
CA VAL A 195 -3.12 -1.92 29.87
C VAL A 195 -2.54 -1.31 28.59
N GLN A 196 -2.00 -2.14 27.70
CA GLN A 196 -1.45 -1.64 26.43
C GLN A 196 -2.56 -1.10 25.52
N ILE A 197 -3.71 -1.80 25.43
CA ILE A 197 -4.88 -1.32 24.66
C ILE A 197 -5.39 0.00 25.22
N GLU A 198 -5.56 0.11 26.54
CA GLU A 198 -6.01 1.35 27.20
C GLU A 198 -5.07 2.52 26.88
N LYS A 199 -3.76 2.30 26.94
CA LYS A 199 -2.76 3.31 26.60
C LYS A 199 -2.87 3.79 25.13
N GLU A 200 -3.08 2.88 24.17
CA GLU A 200 -3.26 3.25 22.77
C GLU A 200 -4.56 4.03 22.55
N VAL A 201 -5.66 3.63 23.18
CA VAL A 201 -6.94 4.35 23.12
C VAL A 201 -6.84 5.75 23.75
N GLU A 202 -6.11 5.91 24.85
CA GLU A 202 -5.88 7.23 25.46
C GLU A 202 -4.96 8.11 24.61
N GLY A 203 -3.91 7.54 24.03
CA GLY A 203 -2.96 8.26 23.16
C GLY A 203 -3.55 8.74 21.85
N SER A 204 -4.69 8.17 21.41
CA SER A 204 -5.40 8.57 20.18
C SER A 204 -6.36 9.77 20.38
N LYS A 205 -6.54 10.26 21.60
CA LYS A 205 -7.47 11.36 21.95
C LYS A 205 -6.84 12.77 21.85
N VAL A 206 -5.77 12.96 21.07
CA VAL A 206 -5.08 14.26 20.91
C VAL A 206 -5.63 15.04 19.71
#